data_04df324aea84427a42376500dc9d191d
#
_entry.id   04df324aea84427a42376500dc9d191d
#
_cell.length_a   1.000
_cell.length_b   1.000
_cell.length_c   1.000
_cell.angle_alpha   90.00
_cell.angle_beta   90.00
_cell.angle_gamma   90.00
#
_symmetry.space_group_name_H-M   'P 1'
#
loop_
_entity.id
_entity.type
_entity.pdbx_description
1 polymer ?
#
loop_
_entity_poly.entity_id
_entity_poly.type
_entity_poly.pdbx_seq_one_letter_code
_entity_poly.pdbx_strand_id
1 'polypeptide(L)'
;MIKEMTVANKNVVTVAFGNKENSLNYKALPLFSNEDIDRVKKIDEVKNITGVKLLFTDDIKFRNGKTSVSNTIHCLEEKYLKNLNIRIAEGKFPEKDNEILIGDSVHKATSMNVGDTVTIKIDNHYEKFVISGIIDKQEAQLFSTLPTEINQMMAINVNSSSVSSNKYYYLNATVKNGTDLNEVANKIEKNVLKNENLKQSLSGTGLDVVVATQQDVINMLSRWFSYIDLFILLIIVLISIVAIINIINILAITIQENHKQIATFKIIGASDRQIKRIYLFESFMMGVRGTSAGLVIGIAISYLIIFLSGLPLDIELTRLLFPVLIGILTSVFAGLLVSRKITKIDIEKVLNQ
;
A
#
# COMPACT_ATOMS: atom_id res chain seq x y z
N MET A 1 4.98 -0.97 9.02
CA MET A 1 4.12 -1.67 8.04
C MET A 1 4.42 -1.25 6.60
N ILE A 2 4.14 -0.01 6.16
CA ILE A 2 4.43 0.40 4.75
C ILE A 2 5.92 0.25 4.40
N LYS A 3 6.84 0.59 5.31
CA LYS A 3 8.29 0.46 5.15
C LYS A 3 8.79 -0.97 4.94
N GLU A 4 8.15 -1.96 5.52
CA GLU A 4 8.50 -3.38 5.42
C GLU A 4 7.94 -4.03 4.15
N MET A 5 6.76 -3.60 3.71
CA MET A 5 6.15 -4.05 2.45
C MET A 5 6.91 -3.56 1.20
N THR A 6 7.83 -2.59 1.35
CA THR A 6 8.54 -1.94 0.25
C THR A 6 10.06 -2.22 0.23
N VAL A 7 10.58 -3.11 1.08
CA VAL A 7 12.02 -3.30 1.31
C VAL A 7 12.80 -3.84 0.09
N ALA A 8 12.14 -4.55 -0.83
CA ALA A 8 12.85 -5.29 -1.88
C ALA A 8 13.54 -4.41 -2.93
N ASN A 9 13.06 -3.16 -3.20
CA ASN A 9 13.50 -2.36 -4.36
C ASN A 9 13.85 -0.90 -4.04
N LYS A 10 14.38 -0.62 -2.85
CA LYS A 10 14.60 0.76 -2.34
C LYS A 10 15.44 1.69 -3.23
N ASN A 11 16.23 1.14 -4.13
CA ASN A 11 17.20 1.91 -4.93
C ASN A 11 16.91 1.81 -6.44
N VAL A 12 15.69 1.48 -6.81
CA VAL A 12 15.31 1.35 -8.21
C VAL A 12 14.42 2.53 -8.61
N VAL A 13 14.74 3.10 -9.76
CA VAL A 13 14.01 4.19 -10.39
C VAL A 13 13.57 3.72 -11.76
N THR A 14 12.27 3.85 -12.07
CA THR A 14 11.72 3.53 -13.38
C THR A 14 11.42 4.79 -14.17
N VAL A 15 11.94 4.87 -15.38
CA VAL A 15 11.70 5.98 -16.31
C VAL A 15 10.76 5.48 -17.39
N ALA A 16 9.60 6.08 -17.50
CA ALA A 16 8.57 5.71 -18.47
C ALA A 16 7.87 6.96 -19.02
N PHE A 17 7.00 6.76 -20.00
CA PHE A 17 6.10 7.81 -20.46
C PHE A 17 4.76 7.70 -19.75
N GLY A 18 4.24 8.82 -19.28
CA GLY A 18 2.96 8.89 -18.60
C GLY A 18 2.13 10.06 -19.06
N ASN A 19 0.81 9.92 -19.01
CA ASN A 19 -0.13 11.01 -19.12
C ASN A 19 -0.65 11.36 -17.72
N LYS A 20 -0.83 12.64 -17.46
CA LYS A 20 -1.50 13.12 -16.25
C LYS A 20 -2.96 12.65 -16.13
N GLU A 21 -3.55 12.15 -17.22
CA GLU A 21 -4.97 11.78 -17.38
C GLU A 21 -5.23 10.32 -17.83
N ASN A 22 -4.58 9.33 -17.25
CA ASN A 22 -5.12 7.97 -17.06
C ASN A 22 -5.33 6.96 -18.19
N SER A 23 -4.89 7.09 -19.43
CA SER A 23 -4.97 5.94 -20.37
C SER A 23 -3.76 5.81 -21.28
N LEU A 24 -2.88 4.86 -20.96
CA LEU A 24 -1.70 4.57 -21.78
C LEU A 24 -2.05 3.58 -22.89
N ASN A 25 -2.04 4.04 -24.14
CA ASN A 25 -1.99 3.15 -25.28
C ASN A 25 -0.51 2.84 -25.60
N TYR A 26 0.01 1.74 -25.09
CA TYR A 26 1.41 1.36 -25.23
C TYR A 26 1.90 1.23 -26.68
N LYS A 27 1.00 0.99 -27.64
CA LYS A 27 1.35 0.89 -29.08
C LYS A 27 1.71 2.24 -29.71
N ALA A 28 1.31 3.36 -29.14
CA ALA A 28 1.51 4.71 -29.66
C ALA A 28 2.50 5.55 -28.83
N LEU A 29 3.19 4.96 -27.87
CA LEU A 29 4.14 5.69 -27.02
C LEU A 29 5.41 6.06 -27.78
N PRO A 30 5.99 7.24 -27.54
CA PRO A 30 7.38 7.51 -27.87
C PRO A 30 8.28 6.48 -27.15
N LEU A 31 9.44 6.19 -27.71
CA LEU A 31 10.33 5.16 -27.21
C LEU A 31 11.70 5.77 -26.87
N PHE A 32 12.29 5.30 -25.79
CA PHE A 32 13.65 5.68 -25.41
C PHE A 32 14.66 5.03 -26.37
N SER A 33 15.76 5.72 -26.59
CA SER A 33 16.89 5.28 -27.41
C SER A 33 18.10 4.88 -26.55
N ASN A 34 19.13 4.32 -27.17
CA ASN A 34 20.41 4.08 -26.52
C ASN A 34 21.04 5.39 -26.02
N GLU A 35 20.82 6.50 -26.72
CA GLU A 35 21.30 7.82 -26.29
C GLU A 35 20.72 8.24 -24.95
N ASP A 36 19.43 7.92 -24.71
CA ASP A 36 18.77 8.23 -23.44
C ASP A 36 19.34 7.36 -22.29
N ILE A 37 19.64 6.10 -22.58
CA ILE A 37 20.35 5.23 -21.63
C ILE A 37 21.73 5.81 -21.28
N ASP A 38 22.51 6.23 -22.29
CA ASP A 38 23.84 6.80 -22.09
C ASP A 38 23.80 8.13 -21.32
N ARG A 39 22.76 8.94 -21.52
CA ARG A 39 22.53 10.18 -20.75
C ARG A 39 22.28 9.90 -19.27
N VAL A 40 21.44 8.91 -18.98
CA VAL A 40 21.14 8.51 -17.59
C VAL A 40 22.35 7.84 -16.94
N LYS A 41 23.12 7.04 -17.69
CA LYS A 41 24.33 6.37 -17.20
C LYS A 41 25.43 7.34 -16.76
N LYS A 42 25.45 8.56 -17.31
CA LYS A 42 26.41 9.62 -16.94
C LYS A 42 26.11 10.29 -15.58
N ILE A 43 25.00 9.97 -14.95
CA ILE A 43 24.64 10.49 -13.64
C ILE A 43 25.41 9.70 -12.58
N ASP A 44 26.23 10.38 -11.79
CA ASP A 44 27.15 9.76 -10.83
C ASP A 44 26.47 8.85 -9.80
N GLU A 45 25.25 9.17 -9.43
CA GLU A 45 24.46 8.42 -8.47
C GLU A 45 23.85 7.14 -9.06
N VAL A 46 23.77 7.01 -10.39
CA VAL A 46 23.26 5.84 -11.08
C VAL A 46 24.34 4.76 -11.10
N LYS A 47 24.04 3.62 -10.49
CA LYS A 47 24.93 2.46 -10.47
C LYS A 47 24.80 1.64 -11.74
N ASN A 48 23.56 1.50 -12.23
CA ASN A 48 23.24 0.65 -13.34
C ASN A 48 21.95 1.10 -14.02
N ILE A 49 21.83 0.84 -15.33
CA ILE A 49 20.61 1.10 -16.09
C ILE A 49 20.38 -0.03 -17.09
N THR A 50 19.13 -0.43 -17.24
CA THR A 50 18.67 -1.40 -18.22
C THR A 50 17.44 -0.85 -18.94
N GLY A 51 17.38 -1.04 -20.23
CA GLY A 51 16.20 -0.73 -21.04
C GLY A 51 15.35 -1.99 -21.23
N VAL A 52 14.04 -1.83 -21.19
CA VAL A 52 13.08 -2.91 -21.46
C VAL A 52 12.33 -2.60 -22.74
N LYS A 53 12.35 -3.57 -23.69
CA LYS A 53 11.54 -3.54 -24.89
C LYS A 53 10.30 -4.43 -24.67
N LEU A 54 9.21 -4.11 -25.35
CA LEU A 54 7.99 -4.89 -25.28
C LEU A 54 7.63 -5.40 -26.68
N LEU A 55 7.32 -6.67 -26.78
CA LEU A 55 6.66 -7.26 -27.93
C LEU A 55 5.20 -7.48 -27.61
N PHE A 56 4.33 -6.94 -28.44
CA PHE A 56 2.90 -7.15 -28.34
C PHE A 56 2.49 -8.28 -29.28
N THR A 57 1.72 -9.21 -28.77
CA THR A 57 1.21 -10.34 -29.53
C THR A 57 -0.30 -10.43 -29.39
N ASP A 58 -0.96 -10.89 -30.44
CA ASP A 58 -2.40 -11.12 -30.42
C ASP A 58 -2.74 -12.58 -30.08
N ASP A 59 -1.75 -13.49 -30.12
CA ASP A 59 -1.99 -14.91 -29.88
C ASP A 59 -0.77 -15.62 -29.28
N ILE A 60 -1.01 -16.26 -28.14
CA ILE A 60 -0.03 -17.13 -27.46
C ILE A 60 -0.68 -18.48 -27.19
N LYS A 61 -0.11 -19.54 -27.76
CA LYS A 61 -0.62 -20.91 -27.66
C LYS A 61 0.37 -21.78 -26.88
N PHE A 62 -0.10 -22.28 -25.77
CA PHE A 62 0.61 -23.31 -25.02
C PHE A 62 0.29 -24.71 -25.57
N ARG A 63 1.21 -25.66 -25.40
CA ARG A 63 1.07 -27.03 -25.88
C ARG A 63 -0.23 -27.71 -25.41
N ASN A 64 -0.76 -27.34 -24.26
CA ASN A 64 -2.00 -27.91 -23.69
C ASN A 64 -3.29 -27.20 -24.17
N GLY A 65 -3.23 -26.35 -25.18
CA GLY A 65 -4.36 -25.63 -25.73
C GLY A 65 -4.85 -24.44 -24.89
N LYS A 66 -4.19 -24.14 -23.77
CA LYS A 66 -4.49 -22.93 -22.98
C LYS A 66 -3.93 -21.71 -23.67
N THR A 67 -4.60 -20.57 -23.52
CA THR A 67 -4.14 -19.26 -24.01
C THR A 67 -3.63 -18.42 -22.84
N SER A 68 -2.66 -17.55 -23.10
CA SER A 68 -2.08 -16.68 -22.08
C SER A 68 -3.04 -15.57 -21.65
N VAL A 69 -2.88 -15.16 -20.41
CA VAL A 69 -3.54 -13.97 -19.82
C VAL A 69 -2.84 -12.67 -20.24
N SER A 70 -1.58 -12.73 -20.67
CA SER A 70 -0.78 -11.56 -21.07
C SER A 70 -0.48 -11.58 -22.56
N ASN A 71 -0.79 -10.48 -23.22
CA ASN A 71 -0.47 -10.27 -24.66
C ASN A 71 0.85 -9.49 -24.85
N THR A 72 1.69 -9.43 -23.82
CA THR A 72 2.93 -8.67 -23.83
C THR A 72 4.09 -9.54 -23.39
N ILE A 73 5.16 -9.53 -24.17
CA ILE A 73 6.41 -10.23 -23.87
C ILE A 73 7.48 -9.17 -23.59
N HIS A 74 8.13 -9.31 -22.46
CA HIS A 74 9.22 -8.43 -22.05
C HIS A 74 10.53 -8.88 -22.66
N CYS A 75 11.25 -7.97 -23.33
CA CYS A 75 12.58 -8.24 -23.83
C CYS A 75 13.57 -7.53 -22.93
N LEU A 76 14.32 -8.30 -22.15
CA LEU A 76 15.16 -7.76 -21.08
C LEU A 76 16.51 -8.49 -20.98
N GLU A 77 17.44 -7.87 -20.28
CA GLU A 77 18.72 -8.47 -19.91
C GLU A 77 18.57 -9.22 -18.59
N GLU A 78 19.36 -10.27 -18.38
CA GLU A 78 19.41 -10.99 -17.08
C GLU A 78 19.69 -10.05 -15.90
N LYS A 79 20.48 -8.99 -16.14
CA LYS A 79 20.82 -7.95 -15.19
C LYS A 79 19.58 -7.20 -14.65
N TYR A 80 18.51 -7.11 -15.45
CA TYR A 80 17.25 -6.54 -15.01
C TYR A 80 16.64 -7.32 -13.85
N LEU A 81 16.60 -8.65 -13.94
CA LEU A 81 16.11 -9.50 -12.85
C LEU A 81 17.00 -9.38 -11.59
N LYS A 82 18.32 -9.38 -11.80
CA LYS A 82 19.29 -9.21 -10.70
C LYS A 82 19.14 -7.86 -9.98
N ASN A 83 18.90 -6.79 -10.73
CA ASN A 83 18.69 -5.46 -10.17
C ASN A 83 17.41 -5.38 -9.31
N LEU A 84 16.41 -6.17 -9.62
CA LEU A 84 15.14 -6.25 -8.91
C LEU A 84 15.10 -7.35 -7.84
N ASN A 85 16.23 -8.05 -7.61
CA ASN A 85 16.30 -9.21 -6.72
C ASN A 85 15.29 -10.32 -7.07
N ILE A 86 14.93 -10.44 -8.35
CA ILE A 86 14.04 -11.47 -8.85
C ILE A 86 14.87 -12.73 -9.11
N ARG A 87 14.44 -13.85 -8.52
CA ARG A 87 15.09 -15.16 -8.68
C ARG A 87 14.36 -15.99 -9.71
N ILE A 88 15.12 -16.87 -10.37
CA ILE A 88 14.59 -17.94 -11.20
C ILE A 88 14.51 -19.19 -10.30
N ALA A 89 13.30 -19.74 -10.13
CA ALA A 89 13.05 -20.91 -9.30
C ALA A 89 13.55 -22.19 -9.96
N GLU A 90 13.33 -22.31 -11.28
CA GLU A 90 13.71 -23.47 -12.06
C GLU A 90 14.31 -23.03 -13.39
N GLY A 91 15.31 -23.77 -13.89
CA GLY A 91 15.95 -23.48 -15.16
C GLY A 91 16.89 -22.29 -15.13
N LYS A 92 16.95 -21.53 -16.21
CA LYS A 92 17.87 -20.40 -16.38
C LYS A 92 17.24 -19.26 -17.20
N PHE A 93 17.92 -18.10 -17.20
CA PHE A 93 17.58 -16.98 -18.06
C PHE A 93 17.74 -17.35 -19.55
N PRO A 94 16.85 -16.89 -20.46
CA PRO A 94 16.95 -17.14 -21.90
C PRO A 94 18.28 -16.66 -22.48
N GLU A 95 19.05 -17.57 -23.08
CA GLU A 95 20.31 -17.26 -23.75
C GLU A 95 20.17 -17.34 -25.28
N LYS A 96 19.29 -18.22 -25.76
CA LYS A 96 19.05 -18.43 -27.19
C LYS A 96 17.82 -17.66 -27.65
N ASP A 97 17.77 -17.36 -28.93
CA ASP A 97 16.68 -16.63 -29.58
C ASP A 97 15.29 -17.26 -29.38
N ASN A 98 15.25 -18.58 -29.32
CA ASN A 98 14.02 -19.34 -29.14
C ASN A 98 13.75 -19.80 -27.72
N GLU A 99 14.33 -19.16 -26.72
CA GLU A 99 14.09 -19.43 -25.30
C GLU A 99 13.23 -18.34 -24.67
N ILE A 100 12.36 -18.73 -23.75
CA ILE A 100 11.46 -17.84 -23.00
C ILE A 100 11.44 -18.17 -21.51
N LEU A 101 11.39 -17.16 -20.68
CA LEU A 101 11.18 -17.23 -19.25
C LEU A 101 9.72 -16.92 -18.94
N ILE A 102 9.10 -17.67 -18.02
CA ILE A 102 7.71 -17.45 -17.61
C ILE A 102 7.62 -17.20 -16.09
N GLY A 103 6.66 -16.39 -15.70
CA GLY A 103 6.36 -16.13 -14.28
C GLY A 103 5.57 -17.25 -13.62
N ASP A 104 5.62 -17.32 -12.28
CA ASP A 104 4.94 -18.35 -11.49
C ASP A 104 3.43 -18.45 -11.77
N SER A 105 2.74 -17.33 -11.95
CA SER A 105 1.31 -17.33 -12.30
C SER A 105 1.04 -17.94 -13.69
N VAL A 106 1.92 -17.71 -14.65
CA VAL A 106 1.82 -18.32 -16.00
C VAL A 106 2.06 -19.82 -15.90
N HIS A 107 3.10 -20.25 -15.17
CA HIS A 107 3.37 -21.66 -14.90
C HIS A 107 2.17 -22.37 -14.29
N LYS A 108 1.59 -21.81 -13.21
CA LYS A 108 0.43 -22.39 -12.52
C LYS A 108 -0.84 -22.42 -13.37
N ALA A 109 -1.12 -21.35 -14.12
CA ALA A 109 -2.30 -21.26 -14.96
C ALA A 109 -2.24 -22.23 -16.14
N THR A 110 -1.05 -22.42 -16.73
CA THR A 110 -0.84 -23.23 -17.92
C THR A 110 -0.34 -24.63 -17.64
N SER A 111 0.19 -24.91 -16.44
CA SER A 111 0.86 -26.16 -16.07
C SER A 111 2.05 -26.52 -16.99
N MET A 112 2.73 -25.50 -17.50
CA MET A 112 3.91 -25.65 -18.37
C MET A 112 5.19 -25.65 -17.52
N ASN A 113 6.15 -26.50 -17.87
CA ASN A 113 7.41 -26.67 -17.17
C ASN A 113 8.61 -26.26 -18.06
N VAL A 114 9.79 -26.19 -17.46
CA VAL A 114 11.04 -25.98 -18.20
C VAL A 114 11.21 -27.11 -19.24
N GLY A 115 11.54 -26.72 -20.47
CA GLY A 115 11.66 -27.62 -21.64
C GLY A 115 10.38 -27.74 -22.46
N ASP A 116 9.22 -27.32 -21.99
CA ASP A 116 8.01 -27.28 -22.77
C ASP A 116 8.06 -26.16 -23.83
N THR A 117 7.21 -26.28 -24.88
CA THR A 117 7.16 -25.29 -25.95
C THR A 117 5.91 -24.44 -25.90
N VAL A 118 6.08 -23.15 -26.17
CA VAL A 118 5.02 -22.18 -26.39
C VAL A 118 5.15 -21.59 -27.78
N THR A 119 4.02 -21.40 -28.46
CA THR A 119 3.98 -20.78 -29.78
C THR A 119 3.40 -19.38 -29.67
N ILE A 120 4.13 -18.39 -30.17
CA ILE A 120 3.81 -16.97 -30.04
C ILE A 120 3.70 -16.38 -31.43
N LYS A 121 2.67 -15.57 -31.65
CA LYS A 121 2.51 -14.84 -32.91
C LYS A 121 3.23 -13.49 -32.81
N ILE A 122 4.33 -13.34 -33.56
CA ILE A 122 5.11 -12.10 -33.64
C ILE A 122 5.06 -11.62 -35.10
N ASP A 123 4.69 -10.36 -35.33
CA ASP A 123 4.62 -9.76 -36.68
C ASP A 123 3.90 -10.65 -37.72
N ASN A 124 2.74 -11.20 -37.33
CA ASN A 124 1.95 -12.12 -38.15
C ASN A 124 2.54 -13.51 -38.42
N HIS A 125 3.69 -13.88 -37.85
CA HIS A 125 4.30 -15.20 -37.93
C HIS A 125 4.27 -15.92 -36.60
N TYR A 126 4.11 -17.24 -36.63
CA TYR A 126 4.15 -18.05 -35.40
C TYR A 126 5.58 -18.56 -35.19
N GLU A 127 6.14 -18.18 -34.08
CA GLU A 127 7.46 -18.63 -33.61
C GLU A 127 7.30 -19.55 -32.39
N LYS A 128 8.16 -20.57 -32.32
CA LYS A 128 8.18 -21.52 -31.21
C LYS A 128 9.31 -21.19 -30.27
N PHE A 129 8.95 -21.02 -28.99
CA PHE A 129 9.88 -20.79 -27.89
C PHE A 129 9.88 -21.99 -26.96
N VAL A 130 11.05 -22.32 -26.40
CA VAL A 130 11.23 -23.32 -25.35
C VAL A 130 11.30 -22.59 -24.02
N ILE A 131 10.55 -23.03 -23.04
CA ILE A 131 10.60 -22.47 -21.68
C ILE A 131 11.95 -22.84 -21.07
N SER A 132 12.81 -21.83 -20.88
CA SER A 132 14.16 -21.99 -20.34
C SER A 132 14.20 -21.86 -18.81
N GLY A 133 13.21 -21.22 -18.23
CA GLY A 133 13.12 -21.05 -16.77
C GLY A 133 11.77 -20.53 -16.31
N ILE A 134 11.57 -20.64 -15.01
CA ILE A 134 10.37 -20.18 -14.30
C ILE A 134 10.83 -19.20 -13.22
N ILE A 135 10.24 -18.00 -13.20
CA ILE A 135 10.50 -16.99 -12.18
C ILE A 135 9.90 -17.46 -10.85
N ASP A 136 10.68 -17.33 -9.78
CA ASP A 136 10.21 -17.60 -8.43
C ASP A 136 9.01 -16.72 -8.07
N LYS A 137 8.06 -17.29 -7.34
CA LYS A 137 6.88 -16.56 -6.89
C LYS A 137 7.31 -15.30 -6.14
N GLN A 138 6.94 -14.16 -6.71
CA GLN A 138 7.06 -12.90 -5.98
C GLN A 138 5.83 -12.75 -5.08
N GLU A 139 6.05 -12.55 -3.80
CA GLU A 139 4.98 -12.16 -2.91
C GLU A 139 4.41 -10.83 -3.40
N ALA A 140 3.08 -10.70 -3.33
CA ALA A 140 2.38 -9.55 -3.87
C ALA A 140 3.03 -8.25 -3.37
N GLN A 141 3.87 -7.67 -4.22
CA GLN A 141 4.38 -6.34 -3.99
C GLN A 141 3.22 -5.42 -4.33
N LEU A 142 2.45 -5.06 -3.32
CA LEU A 142 1.30 -4.16 -3.44
C LEU A 142 1.62 -2.87 -4.21
N PHE A 143 2.91 -2.57 -4.41
CA PHE A 143 3.41 -1.31 -4.93
C PHE A 143 4.65 -1.51 -5.79
N SER A 144 4.52 -2.31 -6.84
CA SER A 144 5.53 -2.35 -7.87
C SER A 144 5.50 -1.07 -8.70
N THR A 145 6.66 -0.41 -8.87
CA THR A 145 6.84 0.66 -9.86
C THR A 145 6.87 0.12 -11.29
N LEU A 146 6.76 -1.19 -11.45
CA LEU A 146 6.77 -1.86 -12.73
C LEU A 146 5.36 -1.88 -13.32
N PRO A 147 5.21 -1.61 -14.64
CA PRO A 147 3.91 -1.61 -15.31
C PRO A 147 3.28 -3.00 -15.45
N THR A 148 3.99 -4.07 -15.05
CA THR A 148 3.54 -5.47 -15.22
C THR A 148 3.81 -6.27 -13.96
N GLU A 149 2.86 -7.11 -13.59
CA GLU A 149 3.03 -8.05 -12.49
C GLU A 149 4.07 -9.14 -12.89
N ILE A 150 5.15 -9.22 -12.12
CA ILE A 150 6.28 -10.13 -12.40
C ILE A 150 5.84 -11.60 -12.46
N ASN A 151 4.86 -11.98 -11.62
CA ASN A 151 4.35 -13.34 -11.63
C ASN A 151 3.61 -13.72 -12.94
N GLN A 152 3.09 -12.74 -13.68
CA GLN A 152 2.44 -12.93 -14.99
C GLN A 152 3.36 -12.65 -16.16
N MET A 153 4.61 -12.28 -15.89
CA MET A 153 5.57 -11.87 -16.92
C MET A 153 5.98 -13.07 -17.79
N MET A 154 6.08 -12.80 -19.07
CA MET A 154 6.80 -13.64 -20.02
C MET A 154 7.95 -12.82 -20.58
N ALA A 155 9.17 -13.38 -20.60
CA ALA A 155 10.35 -12.63 -21.00
C ALA A 155 11.28 -13.42 -21.90
N ILE A 156 11.83 -12.73 -22.90
CA ILE A 156 12.90 -13.22 -23.79
C ILE A 156 14.15 -12.34 -23.63
N ASN A 157 15.26 -12.79 -24.18
CA ASN A 157 16.48 -11.99 -24.20
C ASN A 157 16.29 -10.74 -25.08
N VAL A 158 16.73 -9.59 -24.61
CA VAL A 158 16.65 -8.30 -25.33
C VAL A 158 17.41 -8.31 -26.66
N ASN A 159 18.41 -9.21 -26.80
CA ASN A 159 19.23 -9.38 -27.98
C ASN A 159 18.69 -10.48 -28.94
N SER A 160 17.51 -11.05 -28.65
CA SER A 160 16.90 -12.04 -29.52
C SER A 160 16.62 -11.46 -30.93
N SER A 161 16.80 -12.26 -31.96
CA SER A 161 16.53 -11.89 -33.36
C SER A 161 15.06 -11.49 -33.59
N SER A 162 14.14 -11.99 -32.77
CA SER A 162 12.72 -11.59 -32.78
C SER A 162 12.49 -10.14 -32.36
N VAL A 163 13.52 -9.45 -31.85
CA VAL A 163 13.45 -8.07 -31.33
C VAL A 163 14.09 -7.11 -32.31
N SER A 164 13.36 -6.66 -33.31
CA SER A 164 13.89 -5.81 -34.40
C SER A 164 14.19 -4.35 -34.01
N SER A 165 13.63 -3.86 -32.89
CA SER A 165 13.75 -2.45 -32.49
C SER A 165 14.88 -2.21 -31.49
N ASN A 166 15.70 -1.15 -31.71
CA ASN A 166 16.68 -0.65 -30.78
C ASN A 166 16.11 0.43 -29.83
N LYS A 167 14.79 0.45 -29.64
CA LYS A 167 14.10 1.42 -28.80
C LYS A 167 13.45 0.73 -27.61
N TYR A 168 13.36 1.42 -26.48
CA TYR A 168 12.91 0.88 -25.22
C TYR A 168 11.62 1.56 -24.75
N TYR A 169 10.70 0.79 -24.18
CA TYR A 169 9.44 1.29 -23.66
C TYR A 169 9.61 1.95 -22.29
N TYR A 170 10.51 1.42 -21.48
CA TYR A 170 10.89 2.01 -20.21
C TYR A 170 12.34 1.66 -19.85
N LEU A 171 12.92 2.50 -19.02
CA LEU A 171 14.25 2.30 -18.48
C LEU A 171 14.17 2.02 -17.00
N ASN A 172 15.03 1.15 -16.50
CA ASN A 172 15.11 0.81 -15.10
C ASN A 172 16.54 1.08 -14.61
N ALA A 173 16.66 2.05 -13.71
CA ALA A 173 17.93 2.47 -13.15
C ALA A 173 18.06 2.06 -11.68
N THR A 174 19.20 1.48 -11.32
CA THR A 174 19.57 1.26 -9.93
C THR A 174 20.47 2.39 -9.46
N VAL A 175 20.18 2.92 -8.29
CA VAL A 175 20.87 4.06 -7.67
C VAL A 175 21.75 3.56 -6.53
N LYS A 176 22.83 4.28 -6.24
CA LYS A 176 23.73 4.01 -5.12
C LYS A 176 22.99 4.12 -3.79
N ASN A 177 23.38 3.31 -2.81
CA ASN A 177 22.79 3.34 -1.48
C ASN A 177 23.01 4.69 -0.79
N GLY A 178 21.99 5.17 -0.08
CA GLY A 178 22.08 6.41 0.70
C GLY A 178 21.87 7.70 -0.10
N THR A 179 21.51 7.60 -1.38
CA THR A 179 21.19 8.76 -2.22
C THR A 179 19.72 9.14 -2.09
N ASP A 180 19.40 10.42 -2.17
CA ASP A 180 18.01 10.88 -2.26
C ASP A 180 17.44 10.53 -3.64
N LEU A 181 16.49 9.62 -3.65
CA LEU A 181 15.85 9.14 -4.88
C LEU A 181 15.10 10.25 -5.63
N ASN A 182 14.53 11.22 -4.92
CA ASN A 182 13.80 12.33 -5.56
C ASN A 182 14.76 13.27 -6.29
N GLU A 183 15.93 13.53 -5.70
CA GLU A 183 16.97 14.33 -6.36
C GLU A 183 17.48 13.63 -7.61
N VAL A 184 17.73 12.31 -7.51
CA VAL A 184 18.18 11.51 -8.68
C VAL A 184 17.09 11.41 -9.74
N ALA A 185 15.84 11.22 -9.36
CA ALA A 185 14.72 11.21 -10.30
C ALA A 185 14.63 12.51 -11.10
N ASN A 186 14.74 13.65 -10.42
CA ASN A 186 14.77 14.97 -11.08
C ASN A 186 16.00 15.14 -12.01
N LYS A 187 17.16 14.61 -11.63
CA LYS A 187 18.36 14.62 -12.48
C LYS A 187 18.16 13.75 -13.72
N ILE A 188 17.57 12.58 -13.56
CA ILE A 188 17.26 11.66 -14.67
C ILE A 188 16.30 12.32 -15.64
N GLU A 189 15.17 12.83 -15.16
CA GLU A 189 14.15 13.51 -15.98
C GLU A 189 14.78 14.65 -16.81
N LYS A 190 15.52 15.55 -16.15
CA LYS A 190 16.20 16.65 -16.82
C LYS A 190 17.21 16.18 -17.87
N ASN A 191 17.96 15.11 -17.61
CA ASN A 191 18.95 14.59 -18.57
C ASN A 191 18.30 13.89 -19.75
N VAL A 192 17.21 13.15 -19.53
CA VAL A 192 16.42 12.51 -20.61
C VAL A 192 15.77 13.59 -21.48
N LEU A 193 15.18 14.61 -20.90
CA LEU A 193 14.54 15.72 -21.62
C LEU A 193 15.53 16.64 -22.39
N LYS A 194 16.85 16.46 -22.22
CA LYS A 194 17.86 17.10 -23.08
C LYS A 194 17.96 16.47 -24.48
N ASN A 195 17.33 15.28 -24.69
CA ASN A 195 17.24 14.69 -26.00
C ASN A 195 16.16 15.40 -26.83
N GLU A 196 16.59 16.25 -27.77
CA GLU A 196 15.66 17.05 -28.61
C GLU A 196 14.77 16.16 -29.48
N ASN A 197 15.26 15.00 -29.96
CA ASN A 197 14.44 14.06 -30.74
C ASN A 197 13.31 13.48 -29.87
N LEU A 198 13.60 13.16 -28.62
CA LEU A 198 12.60 12.67 -27.68
C LEU A 198 11.58 13.76 -27.36
N LYS A 199 12.06 14.96 -27.08
CA LYS A 199 11.22 16.11 -26.79
C LYS A 199 10.28 16.47 -27.94
N GLN A 200 10.77 16.38 -29.17
CA GLN A 200 9.96 16.58 -30.37
C GLN A 200 8.90 15.46 -30.52
N SER A 201 9.25 14.21 -30.23
CA SER A 201 8.30 13.09 -30.28
C SER A 201 7.22 13.17 -29.20
N LEU A 202 7.50 13.83 -28.08
CA LEU A 202 6.53 14.09 -27.01
C LEU A 202 5.61 15.28 -27.33
N SER A 203 6.07 16.20 -28.17
CA SER A 203 5.31 17.41 -28.53
C SER A 203 3.98 17.05 -29.18
N GLY A 204 2.89 17.52 -28.62
CA GLY A 204 1.52 17.28 -29.11
C GLY A 204 0.89 15.96 -28.69
N THR A 205 1.61 15.08 -27.97
CA THR A 205 1.06 13.79 -27.51
C THR A 205 0.35 13.89 -26.14
N GLY A 206 0.55 14.97 -25.40
CA GLY A 206 0.09 15.08 -24.01
C GLY A 206 0.81 14.15 -23.04
N LEU A 207 1.91 13.53 -23.49
CA LEU A 207 2.74 12.64 -22.68
C LEU A 207 3.98 13.37 -22.16
N ASP A 208 4.37 13.02 -20.94
CA ASP A 208 5.60 13.49 -20.31
C ASP A 208 6.50 12.31 -19.93
N VAL A 209 7.78 12.59 -19.72
CA VAL A 209 8.68 11.62 -19.08
C VAL A 209 8.34 11.58 -17.60
N VAL A 210 7.96 10.41 -17.13
CA VAL A 210 7.67 10.17 -15.71
C VAL A 210 8.80 9.33 -15.12
N VAL A 211 9.42 9.83 -14.08
CA VAL A 211 10.43 9.12 -13.33
C VAL A 211 9.82 8.70 -12.01
N ALA A 212 9.42 7.44 -11.94
CA ALA A 212 8.75 6.88 -10.78
C ALA A 212 9.77 6.27 -9.82
N THR A 213 9.67 6.66 -8.56
CA THR A 213 10.45 6.10 -7.47
C THR A 213 9.54 5.32 -6.52
N GLN A 214 10.12 4.39 -5.76
CA GLN A 214 9.38 3.74 -4.70
C GLN A 214 8.87 4.76 -3.65
N GLN A 215 9.61 5.85 -3.45
CA GLN A 215 9.22 6.90 -2.52
C GLN A 215 7.93 7.60 -2.95
N ASP A 216 7.69 7.77 -4.24
CA ASP A 216 6.46 8.39 -4.77
C ASP A 216 5.25 7.53 -4.44
N VAL A 217 5.39 6.21 -4.59
CA VAL A 217 4.34 5.26 -4.22
C VAL A 217 4.08 5.30 -2.71
N ILE A 218 5.14 5.30 -1.89
CA ILE A 218 5.03 5.42 -0.43
C ILE A 218 4.33 6.74 -0.06
N ASN A 219 4.69 7.85 -0.68
CA ASN A 219 4.12 9.15 -0.42
C ASN A 219 2.64 9.22 -0.83
N MET A 220 2.31 8.63 -1.98
CA MET A 220 0.92 8.52 -2.44
C MET A 220 0.07 7.73 -1.45
N LEU A 221 0.56 6.57 -1.03
CA LEU A 221 -0.12 5.72 -0.05
C LEU A 221 -0.25 6.40 1.30
N SER A 222 0.82 7.03 1.80
CA SER A 222 0.79 7.77 3.07
C SER A 222 -0.29 8.83 3.06
N ARG A 223 -0.52 9.50 1.93
CA ARG A 223 -1.64 10.45 1.76
C ARG A 223 -3.00 9.77 1.86
N TRP A 224 -3.18 8.63 1.16
CA TRP A 224 -4.43 7.87 1.24
C TRP A 224 -4.70 7.37 2.67
N PHE A 225 -3.68 6.84 3.33
CA PHE A 225 -3.80 6.42 4.74
C PHE A 225 -4.12 7.59 5.66
N SER A 226 -3.55 8.78 5.44
CA SER A 226 -3.89 9.98 6.22
C SER A 226 -5.38 10.36 6.10
N TYR A 227 -5.99 10.22 4.91
CA TYR A 227 -7.43 10.44 4.75
C TYR A 227 -8.26 9.39 5.50
N ILE A 228 -7.83 8.13 5.45
CA ILE A 228 -8.47 7.05 6.22
C ILE A 228 -8.36 7.31 7.72
N ASP A 229 -7.18 7.71 8.20
CA ASP A 229 -6.96 8.05 9.62
C ASP A 229 -7.85 9.22 10.06
N LEU A 230 -7.99 10.26 9.23
CA LEU A 230 -8.89 11.37 9.50
C LEU A 230 -10.36 10.92 9.57
N PHE A 231 -10.79 10.06 8.66
CA PHE A 231 -12.14 9.50 8.66
C PHE A 231 -12.41 8.65 9.90
N ILE A 232 -11.46 7.80 10.29
CA ILE A 232 -11.54 7.00 11.53
C ILE A 232 -11.62 7.92 12.74
N LEU A 233 -10.82 8.98 12.81
CA LEU A 233 -10.83 9.95 13.90
C LEU A 233 -12.21 10.62 14.02
N LEU A 234 -12.84 10.98 12.90
CA LEU A 234 -14.19 11.56 12.89
C LEU A 234 -15.21 10.56 13.46
N ILE A 235 -15.14 9.29 13.08
CA ILE A 235 -16.00 8.23 13.63
C ILE A 235 -15.79 8.09 15.14
N ILE A 236 -14.53 8.09 15.62
CA ILE A 236 -14.20 8.01 17.04
C ILE A 236 -14.83 9.18 17.81
N VAL A 237 -14.78 10.40 17.27
CA VAL A 237 -15.39 11.58 17.88
C VAL A 237 -16.91 11.42 17.98
N LEU A 238 -17.57 10.96 16.90
CA LEU A 238 -19.02 10.73 16.90
C LEU A 238 -19.43 9.68 17.95
N ILE A 239 -18.72 8.54 17.99
CA ILE A 239 -18.96 7.48 18.97
C ILE A 239 -18.73 8.00 20.39
N SER A 240 -17.71 8.84 20.61
CA SER A 240 -17.43 9.44 21.91
C SER A 240 -18.54 10.37 22.38
N ILE A 241 -19.15 11.13 21.47
CA ILE A 241 -20.31 11.99 21.80
C ILE A 241 -21.49 11.14 22.25
N VAL A 242 -21.80 10.06 21.51
CA VAL A 242 -22.87 9.13 21.86
C VAL A 242 -22.60 8.48 23.22
N ALA A 243 -21.36 8.06 23.48
CA ALA A 243 -20.95 7.49 24.76
C ALA A 243 -21.12 8.49 25.92
N ILE A 244 -20.74 9.76 25.73
CA ILE A 244 -20.94 10.83 26.71
C ILE A 244 -22.42 10.96 27.06
N ILE A 245 -23.30 11.03 26.09
CA ILE A 245 -24.75 11.15 26.27
C ILE A 245 -25.29 9.95 27.06
N ASN A 246 -24.88 8.73 26.71
CA ASN A 246 -25.29 7.52 27.40
C ASN A 246 -24.83 7.51 28.89
N ILE A 247 -23.58 7.86 29.13
CA ILE A 247 -23.04 7.94 30.52
C ILE A 247 -23.78 9.02 31.31
N ILE A 248 -24.08 10.18 30.71
CA ILE A 248 -24.88 11.25 31.36
C ILE A 248 -26.26 10.73 31.75
N ASN A 249 -26.92 9.98 30.84
CA ASN A 249 -28.26 9.44 31.12
C ASN A 249 -28.23 8.40 32.25
N ILE A 250 -27.26 7.47 32.21
CA ILE A 250 -27.10 6.44 33.27
C ILE A 250 -26.84 7.13 34.63
N LEU A 251 -25.88 8.05 34.70
CA LEU A 251 -25.58 8.75 35.94
C LEU A 251 -26.76 9.61 36.45
N ALA A 252 -27.51 10.22 35.52
CA ALA A 252 -28.71 11.00 35.92
C ALA A 252 -29.79 10.10 36.55
N ILE A 253 -30.03 8.91 35.99
CA ILE A 253 -30.94 7.93 36.57
C ILE A 253 -30.42 7.45 37.93
N THR A 254 -29.14 7.08 38.03
CA THR A 254 -28.52 6.63 39.27
C THR A 254 -28.64 7.71 40.37
N ILE A 255 -28.45 9.01 40.03
CA ILE A 255 -28.65 10.12 40.95
C ILE A 255 -30.13 10.22 41.41
N GLN A 256 -31.07 10.03 40.48
CA GLN A 256 -32.50 10.04 40.80
C GLN A 256 -32.90 8.89 41.72
N GLU A 257 -32.41 7.68 41.48
CA GLU A 257 -32.68 6.53 42.33
C GLU A 257 -32.08 6.66 43.74
N ASN A 258 -30.92 7.28 43.83
CA ASN A 258 -30.19 7.45 45.09
C ASN A 258 -30.46 8.79 45.82
N HIS A 259 -31.52 9.53 45.45
CA HIS A 259 -31.82 10.84 46.00
C HIS A 259 -31.89 10.83 47.56
N LYS A 260 -32.56 9.84 48.14
CA LYS A 260 -32.69 9.70 49.61
C LYS A 260 -31.31 9.47 50.27
N GLN A 261 -30.45 8.69 49.68
CA GLN A 261 -29.10 8.43 50.17
C GLN A 261 -28.24 9.70 50.12
N ILE A 262 -28.32 10.46 49.02
CA ILE A 262 -27.61 11.71 48.84
C ILE A 262 -28.06 12.74 49.90
N ALA A 263 -29.37 12.84 50.16
CA ALA A 263 -29.93 13.70 51.21
C ALA A 263 -29.40 13.30 52.59
N THR A 264 -29.39 12.00 52.90
CA THR A 264 -28.84 11.46 54.17
C THR A 264 -27.37 11.82 54.33
N PHE A 265 -26.54 11.65 53.28
CA PHE A 265 -25.13 12.06 53.35
C PHE A 265 -24.94 13.55 53.58
N LYS A 266 -25.79 14.41 53.02
CA LYS A 266 -25.76 15.86 53.28
C LYS A 266 -26.17 16.20 54.69
N ILE A 267 -27.17 15.53 55.27
CA ILE A 267 -27.62 15.73 56.68
C ILE A 267 -26.49 15.37 57.66
N ILE A 268 -25.72 14.30 57.39
CA ILE A 268 -24.59 13.87 58.21
C ILE A 268 -23.36 14.78 58.01
N GLY A 269 -23.42 15.77 57.11
CA GLY A 269 -22.37 16.77 56.91
C GLY A 269 -21.45 16.52 55.70
N ALA A 270 -21.81 15.63 54.79
CA ALA A 270 -21.04 15.44 53.57
C ALA A 270 -21.08 16.68 52.67
N SER A 271 -19.93 17.17 52.29
CA SER A 271 -19.81 18.31 51.38
C SER A 271 -20.17 17.92 49.92
N ASP A 272 -20.65 18.89 49.15
CA ASP A 272 -20.94 18.72 47.73
C ASP A 272 -19.73 18.18 46.94
N ARG A 273 -18.50 18.53 47.36
CA ARG A 273 -17.28 18.03 46.77
C ARG A 273 -17.08 16.52 46.97
N GLN A 274 -17.45 16.00 48.11
CA GLN A 274 -17.36 14.57 48.43
C GLN A 274 -18.36 13.78 47.58
N ILE A 275 -19.60 14.26 47.50
CA ILE A 275 -20.65 13.63 46.68
C ILE A 275 -20.23 13.65 45.18
N LYS A 276 -19.73 14.77 44.69
CA LYS A 276 -19.21 14.85 43.30
C LYS A 276 -18.10 13.83 43.02
N ARG A 277 -17.18 13.62 43.97
CA ARG A 277 -16.10 12.62 43.82
C ARG A 277 -16.62 11.19 43.67
N ILE A 278 -17.72 10.85 44.38
CA ILE A 278 -18.34 9.51 44.27
C ILE A 278 -18.78 9.26 42.80
N TYR A 279 -19.56 10.17 42.24
CA TYR A 279 -20.07 10.02 40.86
C TYR A 279 -18.97 10.16 39.81
N LEU A 280 -17.93 10.92 40.10
CA LEU A 280 -16.77 11.02 39.21
C LEU A 280 -15.96 9.73 39.23
N PHE A 281 -15.84 9.08 40.38
CA PHE A 281 -15.22 7.76 40.49
C PHE A 281 -16.07 6.67 39.82
N GLU A 282 -17.39 6.74 39.96
CA GLU A 282 -18.32 5.83 39.29
C GLU A 282 -18.17 5.93 37.75
N SER A 283 -18.17 7.15 37.18
CA SER A 283 -17.96 7.37 35.76
C SER A 283 -16.58 6.90 35.31
N PHE A 284 -15.53 7.11 36.10
CA PHE A 284 -14.18 6.56 35.83
C PHE A 284 -14.20 5.03 35.78
N MET A 285 -14.86 4.37 36.72
CA MET A 285 -14.99 2.91 36.72
C MET A 285 -15.79 2.38 35.53
N MET A 286 -16.83 3.09 35.10
CA MET A 286 -17.55 2.78 33.86
C MET A 286 -16.63 2.86 32.65
N GLY A 287 -15.79 3.91 32.57
CA GLY A 287 -14.79 4.07 31.51
C GLY A 287 -13.77 2.95 31.50
N VAL A 288 -13.21 2.58 32.67
CA VAL A 288 -12.22 1.50 32.77
C VAL A 288 -12.83 0.15 32.32
N ARG A 289 -14.03 -0.19 32.81
CA ARG A 289 -14.71 -1.44 32.43
C ARG A 289 -15.05 -1.48 30.95
N GLY A 290 -15.61 -0.38 30.42
CA GLY A 290 -15.99 -0.29 29.02
C GLY A 290 -14.78 -0.36 28.07
N THR A 291 -13.71 0.37 28.38
CA THR A 291 -12.50 0.35 27.56
C THR A 291 -11.75 -0.99 27.63
N SER A 292 -11.73 -1.63 28.80
CA SER A 292 -11.11 -2.97 28.94
C SER A 292 -11.87 -4.02 28.11
N ALA A 293 -13.20 -4.03 28.19
CA ALA A 293 -14.02 -4.93 27.37
C ALA A 293 -13.87 -4.63 25.87
N GLY A 294 -13.89 -3.35 25.48
CA GLY A 294 -13.69 -2.93 24.11
C GLY A 294 -12.31 -3.31 23.56
N LEU A 295 -11.26 -3.21 24.39
CA LEU A 295 -9.91 -3.61 24.03
C LEU A 295 -9.82 -5.13 23.73
N VAL A 296 -10.39 -5.96 24.60
CA VAL A 296 -10.39 -7.41 24.42
C VAL A 296 -11.13 -7.81 23.14
N ILE A 297 -12.30 -7.24 22.91
CA ILE A 297 -13.09 -7.51 21.69
C ILE A 297 -12.35 -6.99 20.46
N GLY A 298 -11.80 -5.77 20.52
CA GLY A 298 -11.05 -5.18 19.41
C GLY A 298 -9.82 -6.00 19.01
N ILE A 299 -9.04 -6.48 19.98
CA ILE A 299 -7.90 -7.37 19.73
C ILE A 299 -8.38 -8.70 19.10
N ALA A 300 -9.44 -9.30 19.62
CA ALA A 300 -9.97 -10.56 19.09
C ALA A 300 -10.41 -10.42 17.62
N ILE A 301 -11.13 -9.34 17.28
CA ILE A 301 -11.53 -9.04 15.90
C ILE A 301 -10.31 -8.79 15.02
N SER A 302 -9.32 -8.05 15.50
CA SER A 302 -8.08 -7.77 14.75
C SER A 302 -7.33 -9.06 14.42
N TYR A 303 -7.18 -9.97 15.37
CA TYR A 303 -6.57 -11.29 15.11
C TYR A 303 -7.38 -12.13 14.13
N LEU A 304 -8.70 -12.08 14.20
CA LEU A 304 -9.57 -12.78 13.24
C LEU A 304 -9.36 -12.25 11.81
N ILE A 305 -9.30 -10.92 11.65
CA ILE A 305 -9.05 -10.30 10.34
C ILE A 305 -7.66 -10.69 9.81
N ILE A 306 -6.62 -10.64 10.65
CA ILE A 306 -5.26 -11.06 10.30
C ILE A 306 -5.27 -12.52 9.82
N PHE A 307 -5.90 -13.40 10.56
CA PHE A 307 -5.98 -14.83 10.23
C PHE A 307 -6.68 -15.08 8.89
N LEU A 308 -7.78 -14.36 8.61
CA LEU A 308 -8.55 -14.51 7.37
C LEU A 308 -7.86 -13.87 6.16
N SER A 309 -7.13 -12.78 6.35
CA SER A 309 -6.49 -12.03 5.26
C SER A 309 -5.10 -12.54 4.89
N GLY A 310 -4.46 -13.33 5.76
CA GLY A 310 -3.07 -13.77 5.58
C GLY A 310 -2.04 -12.63 5.56
N LEU A 311 -2.43 -11.42 5.99
CA LEU A 311 -1.53 -10.27 6.01
C LEU A 311 -0.64 -10.32 7.25
N PRO A 312 0.68 -10.08 7.14
CA PRO A 312 1.57 -9.93 8.29
C PRO A 312 1.31 -8.58 8.96
N LEU A 313 0.37 -8.53 9.89
CA LEU A 313 0.09 -7.34 10.68
C LEU A 313 0.68 -7.48 12.07
N ASP A 314 1.56 -6.58 12.45
CA ASP A 314 2.06 -6.44 13.82
C ASP A 314 1.18 -5.46 14.61
N ILE A 315 0.68 -5.93 15.75
CA ILE A 315 -0.08 -5.09 16.67
C ILE A 315 0.91 -4.42 17.62
N GLU A 316 1.23 -3.15 17.36
CA GLU A 316 2.04 -2.36 18.28
C GLU A 316 1.26 -2.04 19.57
N LEU A 317 1.75 -2.53 20.69
CA LEU A 317 1.12 -2.32 22.00
C LEU A 317 0.95 -0.83 22.35
N THR A 318 1.86 0.02 21.90
CA THR A 318 1.82 1.47 22.09
C THR A 318 0.60 2.12 21.45
N ARG A 319 0.13 1.60 20.31
CA ARG A 319 -1.06 2.11 19.63
C ARG A 319 -2.36 1.75 20.36
N LEU A 320 -2.36 0.69 21.15
CA LEU A 320 -3.52 0.29 21.95
C LEU A 320 -3.78 1.21 23.16
N LEU A 321 -2.75 1.92 23.62
CA LEU A 321 -2.89 2.85 24.77
C LEU A 321 -3.75 4.06 24.40
N PHE A 322 -3.70 4.53 23.17
CA PHE A 322 -4.40 5.73 22.74
C PHE A 322 -5.94 5.62 22.83
N PRO A 323 -6.59 4.56 22.29
CA PRO A 323 -8.03 4.34 22.46
C PRO A 323 -8.45 4.20 23.93
N VAL A 324 -7.63 3.54 24.74
CA VAL A 324 -7.90 3.37 26.18
C VAL A 324 -7.94 4.73 26.89
N LEU A 325 -6.95 5.58 26.64
CA LEU A 325 -6.92 6.93 27.20
C LEU A 325 -8.13 7.76 26.77
N ILE A 326 -8.49 7.73 25.48
CA ILE A 326 -9.67 8.44 24.97
C ILE A 326 -10.95 7.96 25.68
N GLY A 327 -11.15 6.66 25.81
CA GLY A 327 -12.34 6.11 26.44
C GLY A 327 -12.47 6.49 27.93
N ILE A 328 -11.36 6.45 28.67
CA ILE A 328 -11.33 6.89 30.08
C ILE A 328 -11.58 8.40 30.18
N LEU A 329 -10.93 9.22 29.37
CA LEU A 329 -11.12 10.68 29.36
C LEU A 329 -12.57 11.05 29.02
N THR A 330 -13.17 10.37 28.04
CA THR A 330 -14.57 10.55 27.63
C THR A 330 -15.52 10.29 28.80
N SER A 331 -15.31 9.21 29.54
CA SER A 331 -16.17 8.86 30.67
C SER A 331 -15.99 9.81 31.85
N VAL A 332 -14.76 10.21 32.18
CA VAL A 332 -14.48 11.22 33.22
C VAL A 332 -15.12 12.56 32.87
N PHE A 333 -15.02 12.96 31.59
CA PHE A 333 -15.65 14.20 31.12
C PHE A 333 -17.18 14.15 31.25
N ALA A 334 -17.82 13.04 30.91
CA ALA A 334 -19.25 12.84 31.15
C ALA A 334 -19.60 12.97 32.62
N GLY A 335 -18.84 12.33 33.52
CA GLY A 335 -19.02 12.44 34.97
C GLY A 335 -18.88 13.87 35.49
N LEU A 336 -17.94 14.65 34.97
CA LEU A 336 -17.79 16.06 35.30
C LEU A 336 -19.02 16.88 34.91
N LEU A 337 -19.60 16.63 33.75
CA LEU A 337 -20.81 17.33 33.29
C LEU A 337 -22.02 17.04 34.19
N VAL A 338 -22.21 15.79 34.58
CA VAL A 338 -23.32 15.37 35.46
C VAL A 338 -23.12 15.87 36.87
N SER A 339 -21.91 15.81 37.39
CA SER A 339 -21.60 16.21 38.76
C SER A 339 -21.93 17.70 39.04
N ARG A 340 -21.97 18.55 37.99
CA ARG A 340 -22.40 19.96 38.12
C ARG A 340 -23.89 20.09 38.43
N LYS A 341 -24.73 19.12 38.06
CA LYS A 341 -26.16 19.13 38.33
C LYS A 341 -26.49 18.69 39.76
N ILE A 342 -25.63 17.91 40.43
CA ILE A 342 -25.87 17.37 41.79
C ILE A 342 -25.95 18.47 42.85
N THR A 343 -25.23 19.58 42.68
CA THR A 343 -25.24 20.71 43.62
C THR A 343 -26.58 21.45 43.69
N LYS A 344 -27.49 21.23 42.74
CA LYS A 344 -28.78 21.91 42.67
C LYS A 344 -29.93 21.08 43.26
N ILE A 345 -29.62 19.95 43.91
CA ILE A 345 -30.66 19.14 44.56
C ILE A 345 -31.07 19.82 45.86
N ASP A 346 -32.33 20.25 45.88
CA ASP A 346 -32.94 20.93 47.02
C ASP A 346 -33.36 19.90 48.08
N ILE A 347 -32.70 19.96 49.26
CA ILE A 347 -32.87 18.99 50.34
C ILE A 347 -34.30 19.04 50.90
N GLU A 348 -34.93 20.23 50.96
CA GLU A 348 -36.30 20.41 51.45
C GLU A 348 -37.33 19.65 50.62
N LYS A 349 -37.17 19.63 49.30
CA LYS A 349 -38.10 18.91 48.43
C LYS A 349 -37.97 17.38 48.51
N VAL A 350 -36.80 16.87 48.91
CA VAL A 350 -36.54 15.43 49.00
C VAL A 350 -37.03 14.84 50.31
N LEU A 351 -37.11 15.66 51.40
CA LEU A 351 -37.58 15.22 52.70
C LEU A 351 -39.12 15.23 52.83
N ASN A 352 -39.80 15.96 51.94
CA ASN A 352 -41.27 16.07 51.92
C ASN A 352 -41.97 15.10 50.94
N GLN A 353 -41.20 14.20 50.30
CA GLN A 353 -41.68 13.07 49.51
C GLN A 353 -41.38 11.74 50.20
#